data_78bde93725570f65fa65e46655b35f09
#
_entry.id   78bde93725570f65fa65e46655b35f09
#
_cell.length_a   1.000
_cell.length_b   1.000
_cell.length_c   1.000
_cell.angle_alpha   90.00
_cell.angle_beta   90.00
_cell.angle_gamma   90.00
#
_symmetry.space_group_name_H-M   'P 1'
#
loop_
_entity.id
_entity.type
_entity.pdbx_description
1 polymer ?
#
loop_
_entity_poly.entity_id
_entity_poly.type
_entity_poly.pdbx_seq_one_letter_code
_entity_poly.pdbx_strand_id
1 'polypeptide(L)'
;MEMQKLKPYHMENLYTTLSKTPCGSYIEGKKQELTEKQKQRFLSGTTIHEVHRLLGTAFQYAVEWGILVKSPVPVDSPKKSTQECTIWTVEEMRAALDSMDDPILHLAVHLTLVGALREGEIVGLTPEDT
;
A
#
# COMPACT_ATOMS: atom_id res chain seq x y z
N MET A 1 -0.43 23.45 16.42
CA MET A 1 -0.63 22.50 17.55
C MET A 1 0.75 22.12 18.06
N GLU A 2 1.01 22.27 19.35
CA GLU A 2 2.29 21.90 19.91
C GLU A 2 2.39 20.37 20.03
N MET A 3 3.47 19.76 19.56
CA MET A 3 3.67 18.31 19.57
C MET A 3 3.51 17.70 20.97
N GLN A 4 3.88 18.43 22.00
CA GLN A 4 3.77 18.02 23.41
C GLN A 4 2.32 17.83 23.90
N LYS A 5 1.33 18.39 23.18
CA LYS A 5 -0.12 18.25 23.49
C LYS A 5 -0.76 17.05 22.81
N LEU A 6 -0.02 16.31 21.97
CA LEU A 6 -0.51 15.10 21.33
C LEU A 6 -0.66 13.97 22.35
N LYS A 7 -1.81 13.29 22.29
CA LYS A 7 -2.15 12.14 23.14
C LYS A 7 -2.53 10.95 22.28
N PRO A 8 -2.48 9.71 22.77
CA PRO A 8 -2.82 8.52 22.01
C PRO A 8 -4.19 8.57 21.32
N TYR A 9 -5.21 9.13 21.96
CA TYR A 9 -6.55 9.25 21.37
C TYR A 9 -6.59 10.08 20.08
N HIS A 10 -5.64 11.03 19.91
CA HIS A 10 -5.55 11.80 18.65
C HIS A 10 -5.09 10.90 17.51
N MET A 11 -4.23 9.91 17.79
CA MET A 11 -3.79 8.92 16.80
C MET A 11 -4.93 7.98 16.45
N GLU A 12 -5.70 7.52 17.41
CA GLU A 12 -6.89 6.67 17.18
C GLU A 12 -7.94 7.40 16.34
N ASN A 13 -8.20 8.68 16.64
CA ASN A 13 -9.09 9.52 15.85
C ASN A 13 -8.57 9.71 14.42
N LEU A 14 -7.24 9.87 14.23
CA LEU A 14 -6.63 9.94 12.91
C LEU A 14 -6.88 8.65 12.12
N TYR A 15 -6.64 7.49 12.72
CA TYR A 15 -6.86 6.19 12.05
C TYR A 15 -8.32 5.97 11.70
N THR A 16 -9.23 6.33 12.61
CA THR A 16 -10.67 6.29 12.35
C THR A 16 -11.07 7.22 11.20
N THR A 17 -10.49 8.40 11.14
CA THR A 17 -10.73 9.35 10.05
C THR A 17 -10.19 8.81 8.73
N LEU A 18 -8.95 8.28 8.73
CA LEU A 18 -8.32 7.70 7.54
C LEU A 18 -9.13 6.52 6.99
N SER A 19 -9.68 5.66 7.87
CA SER A 19 -10.51 4.51 7.44
C SER A 19 -11.82 4.93 6.76
N LYS A 20 -12.29 6.15 7.02
CA LYS A 20 -13.50 6.75 6.41
C LYS A 20 -13.18 7.70 5.26
N THR A 21 -11.90 7.93 4.96
CA THR A 21 -11.46 8.85 3.91
C THR A 21 -11.41 8.11 2.57
N PRO A 22 -12.13 8.57 1.55
CA PRO A 22 -12.07 8.00 0.21
C PRO A 22 -10.67 8.13 -0.40
N CYS A 23 -10.26 7.11 -1.16
CA CYS A 23 -8.99 7.16 -1.89
C CYS A 23 -8.97 8.31 -2.90
N GLY A 24 -7.85 9.04 -2.95
CA GLY A 24 -7.70 10.17 -3.87
C GLY A 24 -8.37 11.46 -3.41
N SER A 25 -8.91 11.52 -2.17
CA SER A 25 -9.52 12.75 -1.62
C SER A 25 -8.56 13.94 -1.58
N TYR A 26 -7.26 13.67 -1.47
CA TYR A 26 -6.22 14.68 -1.46
C TYR A 26 -5.10 14.29 -2.41
N ILE A 27 -4.71 15.21 -3.28
CA ILE A 27 -3.53 15.11 -4.13
C ILE A 27 -2.70 16.36 -3.87
N GLU A 28 -1.43 16.20 -3.58
CA GLU A 28 -0.51 17.30 -3.22
C GLU A 28 -1.03 18.22 -2.12
N GLY A 29 -1.74 17.66 -1.14
CA GLY A 29 -2.35 18.42 -0.03
C GLY A 29 -3.62 19.19 -0.38
N LYS A 30 -4.09 19.15 -1.64
CA LYS A 30 -5.33 19.80 -2.07
C LYS A 30 -6.48 18.81 -2.12
N LYS A 31 -7.64 19.23 -1.61
CA LYS A 31 -8.87 18.44 -1.69
C LYS A 31 -9.32 18.33 -3.15
N GLN A 32 -9.60 17.11 -3.59
CA GLN A 32 -10.05 16.81 -4.96
C GLN A 32 -11.55 16.52 -5.00
N GLU A 33 -12.18 16.87 -6.13
CA GLU A 33 -13.54 16.40 -6.43
C GLU A 33 -13.47 14.95 -6.89
N LEU A 34 -14.17 14.08 -6.18
CA LEU A 34 -14.17 12.64 -6.44
C LEU A 34 -15.38 12.24 -7.28
N THR A 35 -15.16 11.34 -8.21
CA THR A 35 -16.25 10.65 -8.90
C THR A 35 -16.99 9.71 -7.94
N GLU A 36 -18.25 9.34 -8.24
CA GLU A 36 -19.06 8.46 -7.38
C GLU A 36 -18.38 7.11 -7.11
N LYS A 37 -17.66 6.53 -8.08
CA LYS A 37 -16.89 5.30 -7.90
C LYS A 37 -15.71 5.48 -6.92
N GLN A 38 -15.05 6.64 -6.94
CA GLN A 38 -13.94 6.95 -6.03
C GLN A 38 -14.42 7.19 -4.60
N LYS A 39 -15.61 7.78 -4.41
CA LYS A 39 -16.22 7.98 -3.08
C LYS A 39 -16.48 6.67 -2.34
N GLN A 40 -16.65 5.55 -3.06
CA GLN A 40 -16.89 4.23 -2.50
C GLN A 40 -15.61 3.46 -2.17
N ARG A 41 -14.44 3.94 -2.58
CA ARG A 41 -13.16 3.29 -2.36
C ARG A 41 -12.38 3.94 -1.22
N PHE A 42 -12.37 3.33 -0.07
CA PHE A 42 -11.66 3.81 1.12
C PHE A 42 -10.21 3.31 1.19
N LEU A 43 -9.42 3.96 2.07
CA LEU A 43 -8.05 3.52 2.35
C LEU A 43 -8.05 2.11 2.97
N SER A 44 -7.14 1.27 2.51
CA SER A 44 -7.01 -0.10 3.04
C SER A 44 -6.41 -0.09 4.44
N GLY A 45 -6.71 -1.13 5.23
CA GLY A 45 -6.08 -1.33 6.54
C GLY A 45 -4.55 -1.41 6.46
N THR A 46 -4.01 -1.93 5.37
CA THR A 46 -2.56 -1.96 5.11
C THR A 46 -2.00 -0.54 4.98
N THR A 47 -2.66 0.36 4.25
CA THR A 47 -2.25 1.76 4.12
C THR A 47 -2.26 2.47 5.48
N ILE A 48 -3.29 2.24 6.29
CA ILE A 48 -3.39 2.83 7.64
C ILE A 48 -2.30 2.28 8.56
N HIS A 49 -1.98 1.01 8.44
CA HIS A 49 -0.86 0.39 9.15
C HIS A 49 0.49 1.02 8.77
N GLU A 50 0.73 1.32 7.49
CA GLU A 50 1.97 2.00 7.06
C GLU A 50 2.05 3.43 7.60
N VAL A 51 0.91 4.15 7.67
CA VAL A 51 0.85 5.47 8.33
C VAL A 51 1.20 5.35 9.82
N HIS A 52 0.65 4.34 10.51
CA HIS A 52 0.99 4.06 11.91
C HIS A 52 2.50 3.81 12.09
N ARG A 53 3.10 2.98 11.23
CA ARG A 53 4.53 2.68 11.26
C ARG A 53 5.39 3.94 11.06
N LEU A 54 5.02 4.76 10.07
CA LEU A 54 5.72 6.03 9.78
C LEU A 54 5.66 6.99 10.98
N LEU A 55 4.46 7.17 11.56
CA LEU A 55 4.27 8.01 12.74
C LEU A 55 5.03 7.46 13.95
N GLY A 56 5.02 6.13 14.15
CA GLY A 56 5.78 5.47 15.21
C GLY A 56 7.26 5.81 15.13
N THR A 57 7.86 5.67 13.96
CA THR A 57 9.26 6.02 13.72
C THR A 57 9.53 7.52 13.96
N ALA A 58 8.70 8.39 13.41
CA ALA A 58 8.87 9.84 13.55
C ALA A 58 8.80 10.30 15.02
N PHE A 59 7.82 9.80 15.77
CA PHE A 59 7.67 10.15 17.18
C PHE A 59 8.73 9.48 18.06
N GLN A 60 9.26 8.33 17.69
CA GLN A 60 10.40 7.73 18.37
C GLN A 60 11.63 8.63 18.26
N TYR A 61 11.96 9.14 17.07
CA TYR A 61 13.02 10.13 16.90
C TYR A 61 12.78 11.41 17.71
N ALA A 62 11.54 11.89 17.78
CA ALA A 62 11.20 13.05 18.58
C ALA A 62 11.48 12.83 20.08
N VAL A 63 11.30 11.61 20.58
CA VAL A 63 11.68 11.23 21.97
C VAL A 63 13.21 11.16 22.11
N GLU A 64 13.91 10.53 21.18
CA GLU A 64 15.37 10.43 21.18
C GLU A 64 16.06 11.81 21.15
N TRP A 65 15.49 12.75 20.41
CA TRP A 65 15.99 14.14 20.36
C TRP A 65 15.53 15.00 21.55
N GLY A 66 14.82 14.44 22.52
CA GLY A 66 14.35 15.16 23.71
C GLY A 66 13.23 16.17 23.44
N ILE A 67 12.60 16.14 22.25
CA ILE A 67 11.46 17.01 21.90
C ILE A 67 10.20 16.55 22.64
N LEU A 68 10.05 15.24 22.83
CA LEU A 68 8.95 14.59 23.54
C LEU A 68 9.47 13.72 24.67
N VAL A 69 8.73 13.66 25.77
CA VAL A 69 9.01 12.74 26.88
C VAL A 69 8.59 11.32 26.55
N LYS A 70 7.49 11.16 25.80
CA LYS A 70 6.93 9.86 25.41
C LYS A 70 6.21 9.97 24.06
N SER A 71 6.31 8.90 23.27
CA SER A 71 5.57 8.80 22.00
C SER A 71 4.05 8.76 22.26
N PRO A 72 3.25 9.55 21.52
CA PRO A 72 1.80 9.48 21.57
C PRO A 72 1.21 8.35 20.70
N VAL A 73 2.03 7.65 19.93
CA VAL A 73 1.56 6.55 19.07
C VAL A 73 1.25 5.33 19.92
N PRO A 74 0.04 4.74 19.84
CA PRO A 74 -0.30 3.51 20.55
C PRO A 74 0.64 2.38 20.19
N VAL A 75 0.86 1.45 21.12
CA VAL A 75 1.65 0.24 20.88
C VAL A 75 0.92 -0.69 19.90
N ASP A 76 -0.40 -0.76 20.03
CA ASP A 76 -1.24 -1.60 19.18
C ASP A 76 -1.43 -0.94 17.80
N SER A 77 -0.99 -1.64 16.78
CA SER A 77 -1.11 -1.17 15.41
C SER A 77 -2.50 -1.49 14.83
N PRO A 78 -3.04 -0.64 13.95
CA PRO A 78 -4.25 -0.97 13.21
C PRO A 78 -4.11 -2.30 12.47
N LYS A 79 -5.19 -3.09 12.44
CA LYS A 79 -5.19 -4.40 11.75
C LYS A 79 -4.94 -4.21 10.26
N LYS A 80 -4.01 -4.99 9.71
CA LYS A 80 -3.83 -5.09 8.26
C LYS A 80 -5.04 -5.78 7.64
N SER A 81 -5.47 -5.31 6.48
CA SER A 81 -6.37 -6.10 5.64
C SER A 81 -5.52 -7.19 4.98
N THR A 82 -5.69 -8.42 5.41
CA THR A 82 -5.07 -9.56 4.72
C THR A 82 -6.03 -9.97 3.59
N GLN A 83 -5.62 -9.74 2.37
CA GLN A 83 -6.31 -10.31 1.21
C GLN A 83 -5.64 -11.66 0.93
N GLU A 84 -6.39 -12.74 1.01
CA GLU A 84 -5.90 -14.04 0.58
C GLU A 84 -5.70 -14.00 -0.93
N CYS A 85 -4.47 -14.27 -1.36
CA CYS A 85 -4.17 -14.42 -2.78
C CYS A 85 -4.59 -15.81 -3.21
N THR A 86 -5.46 -15.89 -4.21
CA THR A 86 -5.77 -17.16 -4.88
C THR A 86 -4.56 -17.56 -5.71
N ILE A 87 -4.04 -18.75 -5.44
CA ILE A 87 -2.93 -19.33 -6.21
C ILE A 87 -3.55 -20.16 -7.33
N TRP A 88 -3.20 -19.86 -8.56
CA TRP A 88 -3.67 -20.62 -9.72
C TRP A 88 -3.02 -21.99 -9.77
N THR A 89 -3.78 -22.98 -10.21
CA THR A 89 -3.26 -24.30 -10.52
C THR A 89 -2.46 -24.28 -11.82
N VAL A 90 -1.67 -25.32 -12.07
CA VAL A 90 -0.88 -25.44 -13.32
C VAL A 90 -1.80 -25.46 -14.53
N GLU A 91 -2.96 -26.11 -14.42
CA GLU A 91 -3.97 -26.22 -15.47
C GLU A 91 -4.58 -24.85 -15.79
N GLU A 92 -4.91 -24.05 -14.76
CA GLU A 92 -5.42 -22.68 -14.93
C GLU A 92 -4.38 -21.78 -15.58
N MET A 93 -3.11 -21.89 -15.17
CA MET A 93 -2.02 -21.12 -15.80
C MET A 93 -1.82 -21.46 -17.27
N ARG A 94 -1.88 -22.74 -17.64
CA ARG A 94 -1.79 -23.18 -19.03
C ARG A 94 -2.96 -22.66 -19.83
N ALA A 95 -4.18 -22.84 -19.33
CA ALA A 95 -5.38 -22.35 -20.01
C ALA A 95 -5.34 -20.82 -20.22
N ALA A 96 -4.81 -20.07 -19.23
CA ALA A 96 -4.64 -18.63 -19.37
C ALA A 96 -3.61 -18.27 -20.46
N LEU A 97 -2.47 -18.97 -20.53
CA LEU A 97 -1.47 -18.77 -21.58
C LEU A 97 -2.03 -19.10 -22.97
N ASP A 98 -2.72 -20.22 -23.11
CA ASP A 98 -3.31 -20.66 -24.38
C ASP A 98 -4.41 -19.71 -24.89
N SER A 99 -5.03 -18.93 -23.99
CA SER A 99 -6.05 -17.93 -24.33
C SER A 99 -5.50 -16.58 -24.76
N MET A 100 -4.17 -16.38 -24.72
CA MET A 100 -3.53 -15.10 -25.03
C MET A 100 -3.15 -15.03 -26.51
N ASP A 101 -3.82 -14.14 -27.25
CA ASP A 101 -3.54 -13.90 -28.66
C ASP A 101 -2.35 -12.95 -28.90
N ASP A 102 -2.03 -12.10 -27.93
CA ASP A 102 -0.92 -11.15 -28.01
C ASP A 102 0.42 -11.83 -27.68
N PRO A 103 1.35 -11.95 -28.65
CA PRO A 103 2.62 -12.65 -28.45
C PRO A 103 3.54 -11.94 -27.45
N ILE A 104 3.44 -10.60 -27.32
CA ILE A 104 4.26 -9.85 -26.36
C ILE A 104 3.76 -10.11 -24.94
N LEU A 105 2.43 -10.06 -24.75
CA LEU A 105 1.82 -10.36 -23.47
C LEU A 105 2.07 -11.82 -23.07
N HIS A 106 1.93 -12.76 -24.01
CA HIS A 106 2.23 -14.17 -23.78
C HIS A 106 3.67 -14.38 -23.32
N LEU A 107 4.65 -13.75 -23.99
CA LEU A 107 6.06 -13.81 -23.61
C LEU A 107 6.31 -13.21 -22.21
N ALA A 108 5.73 -12.04 -21.93
CA ALA A 108 5.87 -11.38 -20.64
C ALA A 108 5.34 -12.24 -19.47
N VAL A 109 4.15 -12.85 -19.66
CA VAL A 109 3.57 -13.76 -18.66
C VAL A 109 4.42 -15.03 -18.51
N HIS A 110 4.95 -15.56 -19.60
CA HIS A 110 5.83 -16.73 -19.59
C HIS A 110 7.12 -16.44 -18.79
N LEU A 111 7.77 -15.29 -19.03
CA LEU A 111 8.95 -14.84 -18.29
C LEU A 111 8.63 -14.64 -16.80
N THR A 112 7.45 -14.12 -16.48
CA THR A 112 7.00 -14.01 -15.08
C THR A 112 6.89 -15.37 -14.40
N LEU A 113 6.29 -16.34 -15.07
CA LEU A 113 6.05 -17.68 -14.51
C LEU A 113 7.35 -18.48 -14.36
N VAL A 114 8.27 -18.39 -15.32
CA VAL A 114 9.52 -19.16 -15.32
C VAL A 114 10.61 -18.47 -14.51
N GLY A 115 10.75 -17.14 -14.67
CA GLY A 115 11.82 -16.35 -14.07
C GLY A 115 11.42 -15.65 -12.76
N ALA A 116 10.13 -15.68 -12.39
CA ALA A 116 9.57 -14.92 -11.27
C ALA A 116 9.92 -13.42 -11.34
N LEU A 117 10.08 -12.89 -12.57
CA LEU A 117 10.43 -11.50 -12.81
C LEU A 117 9.25 -10.58 -12.50
N ARG A 118 9.57 -9.40 -11.94
CA ARG A 118 8.58 -8.34 -11.73
C ARG A 118 8.29 -7.62 -13.06
N GLU A 119 7.10 -7.03 -13.15
CA GLU A 119 6.67 -6.26 -14.34
C GLU A 119 7.75 -5.27 -14.82
N GLY A 120 8.33 -4.47 -13.91
CA GLY A 120 9.38 -3.51 -14.24
C GLY A 120 10.70 -4.16 -14.74
N GLU A 121 11.01 -5.37 -14.29
CA GLU A 121 12.17 -6.12 -14.74
C GLU A 121 11.93 -6.66 -16.16
N ILE A 122 10.71 -7.14 -16.46
CA ILE A 122 10.36 -7.63 -17.79
C ILE A 122 10.39 -6.50 -18.84
N VAL A 123 9.80 -5.34 -18.48
CA VAL A 123 9.78 -4.16 -19.39
C VAL A 123 11.19 -3.61 -19.61
N GLY A 124 12.09 -3.78 -18.64
CA GLY A 124 13.50 -3.36 -18.74
C GLY A 124 14.40 -4.32 -19.46
N LEU A 125 13.97 -5.55 -19.81
CA LEU A 125 14.78 -6.51 -20.53
C LEU A 125 15.15 -6.02 -21.93
N THR A 126 16.43 -6.18 -22.26
CA THR A 126 16.96 -5.91 -23.59
C THR A 126 17.47 -7.20 -24.23
N PRO A 127 17.64 -7.27 -25.57
CA PRO A 127 18.21 -8.45 -26.23
C PRO A 127 19.63 -8.80 -25.74
N GLU A 128 20.31 -7.89 -25.05
CA GLU A 128 21.67 -8.08 -24.52
C GLU A 128 21.66 -8.79 -23.16
N ASP A 129 20.49 -8.91 -22.53
CA ASP A 129 20.30 -9.57 -21.22
C ASP A 129 19.99 -11.07 -21.34
N THR A 130 19.98 -11.64 -22.57
CA THR A 130 19.61 -13.04 -22.85
C THR A 130 20.81 -13.90 -23.22
#